data_b4834b75ed7b5e7cffc81301afcc5bc7
#
_entry.id   b4834b75ed7b5e7cffc81301afcc5bc7
#
_cell.length_a   1.000
_cell.length_b   1.000
_cell.length_c   1.000
_cell.angle_alpha   90.00
_cell.angle_beta   90.00
_cell.angle_gamma   90.00
#
_symmetry.space_group_name_H-M   'P 1'
#
loop_
_entity.id
_entity.type
_entity.pdbx_description
1 polymer ?
#
loop_
_entity_poly.entity_id
_entity_poly.type
_entity_poly.pdbx_seq_one_letter_code
_entity_poly.pdbx_strand_id
1 'polypeptide(L)'
;MTPTLTLNSLKRIPLLKTKTHHPDHEPQLPISNTKSHPTRPSATDLPNPSPSNNTGSIYFIGTATTILSWHGARILTDPNFLHAGDHVHLGPGVTSERLSNPSVDIDALPALDCILLSHYHEDHFDRLVEDSLSRQFPIISTPHAKSCLTSSSKPEPFQNVTALDFFESLIMPIAQPASANSNGKTPQIKVTAMPGKHVPPGPLAVANDLLGAVPPTNGWLLELGYTASTGSAQNSEVGYRIYISGDTLLIDELKQIPQWLQGQKIDLMLIHLGGTTIPGPKMPLLMVTMDGAQGVKLMKLMNPDITIPIHYDDYDVMVSGLDDFKKEVDGAGLQDKVVYLDRGGEYQFQVRGL
;
A
#
# COMPACT_ATOMS: atom_id res chain seq x y z
N MET A 1 -14.03 -12.54 16.91
CA MET A 1 -12.63 -13.02 16.67
C MET A 1 -12.09 -12.27 15.47
N THR A 2 -10.87 -11.76 15.57
CA THR A 2 -10.18 -11.12 14.42
C THR A 2 -9.96 -12.18 13.33
N PRO A 3 -10.34 -11.94 12.07
CA PRO A 3 -10.13 -12.88 10.98
C PRO A 3 -8.64 -13.14 10.76
N THR A 4 -8.31 -14.27 10.14
CA THR A 4 -6.94 -14.70 9.91
C THR A 4 -6.76 -15.18 8.48
N LEU A 5 -5.68 -14.74 7.81
CA LEU A 5 -5.23 -15.20 6.50
C LEU A 5 -3.78 -15.68 6.62
N THR A 6 -3.50 -16.96 6.50
CA THR A 6 -2.12 -17.47 6.59
C THR A 6 -1.36 -17.23 5.30
N LEU A 7 -0.24 -16.50 5.38
CA LEU A 7 0.69 -16.31 4.27
C LEU A 7 1.67 -17.50 4.24
N ASN A 8 1.74 -18.18 3.10
CA ASN A 8 2.57 -19.37 2.98
C ASN A 8 3.36 -19.35 1.66
N SER A 9 4.61 -18.95 1.73
CA SER A 9 5.49 -18.85 0.57
C SER A 9 5.70 -20.18 -0.19
N LEU A 10 5.42 -21.32 0.45
CA LEU A 10 5.52 -22.65 -0.18
C LEU A 10 4.21 -23.10 -0.87
N LYS A 11 3.11 -22.39 -0.64
CA LYS A 11 1.76 -22.74 -1.16
C LYS A 11 1.01 -21.52 -1.70
N ARG A 12 1.73 -20.68 -2.46
CA ARG A 12 1.14 -19.48 -3.06
C ARG A 12 0.14 -19.84 -4.15
N ILE A 13 -0.96 -19.11 -4.20
CA ILE A 13 -1.87 -19.12 -5.33
C ILE A 13 -1.19 -18.32 -6.45
N PRO A 14 -1.16 -18.81 -7.70
CA PRO A 14 -0.64 -18.03 -8.82
C PRO A 14 -1.36 -16.69 -8.94
N LEU A 15 -0.60 -15.61 -9.12
CA LEU A 15 -1.17 -14.26 -9.29
C LEU A 15 -2.04 -14.20 -10.55
N LEU A 16 -1.53 -14.70 -11.67
CA LEU A 16 -2.19 -14.64 -12.96
C LEU A 16 -2.90 -15.94 -13.32
N LYS A 17 -4.02 -15.85 -14.05
CA LYS A 17 -4.82 -16.99 -14.52
C LYS A 17 -4.01 -17.99 -15.35
N THR A 18 -3.09 -17.51 -16.18
CA THR A 18 -2.35 -18.30 -17.17
C THR A 18 -0.95 -18.70 -16.76
N LYS A 19 -0.48 -18.22 -15.58
CA LYS A 19 0.90 -18.44 -15.13
C LYS A 19 0.94 -19.55 -14.08
N THR A 20 1.65 -20.64 -14.39
CA THR A 20 2.03 -21.64 -13.39
C THR A 20 3.27 -21.14 -12.65
N HIS A 21 3.21 -21.14 -11.33
CA HIS A 21 4.38 -20.81 -10.51
C HIS A 21 5.40 -21.93 -10.57
N HIS A 22 6.58 -21.64 -11.15
CA HIS A 22 7.74 -22.53 -11.10
C HIS A 22 8.71 -22.00 -10.03
N PRO A 23 8.86 -22.68 -8.87
CA PRO A 23 9.68 -22.18 -7.78
C PRO A 23 11.16 -22.01 -8.14
N ASP A 24 11.65 -22.73 -9.15
CA ASP A 24 13.06 -22.69 -9.59
C ASP A 24 13.37 -21.52 -10.56
N HIS A 25 12.35 -20.77 -11.00
CA HIS A 25 12.47 -19.68 -11.97
C HIS A 25 11.66 -18.45 -11.54
N GLU A 26 11.72 -18.10 -10.26
CA GLU A 26 11.05 -16.91 -9.77
C GLU A 26 11.72 -15.63 -10.32
N PRO A 27 10.99 -14.73 -10.99
CA PRO A 27 11.53 -13.46 -11.46
C PRO A 27 12.12 -12.64 -10.31
N GLN A 28 13.25 -12.01 -10.56
CA GLN A 28 13.84 -11.07 -9.62
C GLN A 28 13.40 -9.64 -9.98
N LEU A 29 13.07 -8.85 -8.98
CA LEU A 29 12.73 -7.44 -9.21
C LEU A 29 13.97 -6.66 -9.70
N PRO A 30 13.82 -5.83 -10.74
CA PRO A 30 14.91 -4.97 -11.23
C PRO A 30 15.13 -3.79 -10.27
N ILE A 31 15.90 -3.99 -9.20
CA ILE A 31 16.14 -2.94 -8.20
C ILE A 31 17.13 -1.91 -8.76
N SER A 32 16.67 -0.68 -8.99
CA SER A 32 17.47 0.44 -9.50
C SER A 32 18.39 1.05 -8.44
N ASN A 33 17.92 1.14 -7.21
CA ASN A 33 18.68 1.61 -6.04
C ASN A 33 18.06 1.10 -4.74
N THR A 34 18.85 1.07 -3.67
CA THR A 34 18.39 0.70 -2.33
C THR A 34 18.64 1.84 -1.38
N LYS A 35 17.64 2.23 -0.60
CA LYS A 35 17.70 3.27 0.42
C LYS A 35 17.31 2.71 1.79
N SER A 36 17.70 3.40 2.84
CA SER A 36 17.35 3.06 4.22
C SER A 36 17.15 4.32 5.03
N HIS A 37 16.85 4.18 6.33
CA HIS A 37 16.70 5.35 7.21
C HIS A 37 17.98 6.20 7.18
N PRO A 38 17.88 7.54 6.97
CA PRO A 38 19.06 8.43 6.81
C PRO A 38 20.04 8.39 7.97
N THR A 39 19.59 8.06 9.18
CA THR A 39 20.40 7.99 10.41
C THR A 39 20.83 6.58 10.81
N ARG A 40 20.47 5.57 9.99
CA ARG A 40 20.84 4.16 10.23
C ARG A 40 21.58 3.61 9.03
N PRO A 41 22.68 2.84 9.23
CA PRO A 41 23.36 2.17 8.11
C PRO A 41 22.37 1.27 7.34
N SER A 42 22.47 1.28 6.01
CA SER A 42 21.80 0.29 5.19
C SER A 42 22.29 -1.11 5.54
N ALA A 43 21.44 -2.12 5.34
CA ALA A 43 21.89 -3.52 5.44
C ALA A 43 23.05 -3.82 4.47
N THR A 44 23.16 -3.06 3.35
CA THR A 44 24.24 -3.13 2.37
C THR A 44 25.54 -2.48 2.85
N ASP A 45 25.47 -1.57 3.84
CA ASP A 45 26.62 -0.86 4.40
C ASP A 45 27.31 -1.63 5.53
N LEU A 46 26.70 -2.75 5.96
CA LEU A 46 27.30 -3.62 6.96
C LEU A 46 28.33 -4.57 6.30
N PRO A 47 29.53 -4.75 6.89
CA PRO A 47 30.49 -5.70 6.37
C PRO A 47 29.89 -7.12 6.42
N ASN A 48 29.59 -7.68 5.26
CA ASN A 48 29.02 -9.01 5.09
C ASN A 48 27.59 -9.18 5.66
N PRO A 49 26.55 -8.52 5.08
CA PRO A 49 25.19 -8.74 5.55
C PRO A 49 24.72 -10.13 5.12
N SER A 50 24.76 -11.08 6.03
CA SER A 50 23.78 -12.17 5.93
C SER A 50 22.40 -11.47 5.99
N PRO A 51 21.47 -11.71 5.05
CA PRO A 51 20.13 -11.17 5.17
C PRO A 51 19.54 -11.63 6.48
N SER A 52 19.49 -10.73 7.47
CA SER A 52 18.87 -11.06 8.74
C SER A 52 17.39 -11.28 8.44
N ASN A 53 16.79 -12.33 8.95
CA ASN A 53 15.34 -12.60 8.79
C ASN A 53 14.47 -11.41 9.24
N ASN A 54 15.06 -10.39 9.89
CA ASN A 54 14.38 -9.21 10.39
C ASN A 54 14.36 -8.05 9.39
N THR A 55 15.02 -8.15 8.24
CA THR A 55 15.00 -7.10 7.22
C THR A 55 13.70 -7.19 6.44
N GLY A 56 12.96 -6.08 6.40
CA GLY A 56 11.84 -5.87 5.50
C GLY A 56 12.20 -4.86 4.42
N SER A 57 11.44 -4.84 3.33
CA SER A 57 11.61 -3.85 2.26
C SER A 57 10.29 -3.40 1.65
N ILE A 58 10.31 -2.18 1.11
CA ILE A 58 9.29 -1.62 0.20
C ILE A 58 9.96 -1.41 -1.14
N TYR A 59 9.46 -2.05 -2.18
CA TYR A 59 9.83 -1.83 -3.57
C TYR A 59 8.77 -0.98 -4.26
N PHE A 60 9.17 0.14 -4.88
CA PHE A 60 8.25 1.08 -5.54
C PHE A 60 8.14 0.77 -7.03
N ILE A 61 6.94 0.37 -7.47
CA ILE A 61 6.66 0.07 -8.89
C ILE A 61 6.26 1.33 -9.66
N GLY A 62 5.41 2.15 -9.06
CA GLY A 62 4.85 3.37 -9.66
C GLY A 62 3.43 3.61 -9.14
N THR A 63 2.90 4.80 -9.31
CA THR A 63 1.60 5.26 -8.78
C THR A 63 1.47 4.95 -7.27
N ALA A 64 0.48 4.16 -6.90
CA ALA A 64 0.26 3.64 -5.55
C ALA A 64 0.79 2.20 -5.37
N THR A 65 1.42 1.64 -6.43
CA THR A 65 1.80 0.23 -6.50
C THR A 65 3.16 0.02 -5.85
N THR A 66 3.18 -0.74 -4.75
CA THR A 66 4.41 -1.13 -4.05
C THR A 66 4.38 -2.61 -3.68
N ILE A 67 5.54 -3.20 -3.42
CA ILE A 67 5.65 -4.53 -2.83
C ILE A 67 6.30 -4.42 -1.45
N LEU A 68 5.57 -4.79 -0.41
CA LEU A 68 6.11 -5.03 0.92
C LEU A 68 6.63 -6.47 1.00
N SER A 69 7.89 -6.64 1.36
CA SER A 69 8.51 -7.95 1.59
C SER A 69 9.04 -8.07 3.01
N TRP A 70 8.72 -9.17 3.69
CA TRP A 70 9.25 -9.50 5.00
C TRP A 70 9.08 -11.00 5.32
N HIS A 71 10.11 -11.66 5.85
CA HIS A 71 10.10 -13.10 6.15
C HIS A 71 9.64 -13.99 4.98
N GLY A 72 9.93 -13.58 3.75
CA GLY A 72 9.50 -14.29 2.55
C GLY A 72 8.04 -14.05 2.15
N ALA A 73 7.22 -13.39 2.98
CA ALA A 73 5.91 -12.92 2.56
C ALA A 73 6.04 -11.68 1.69
N ARG A 74 5.16 -11.54 0.68
CA ARG A 74 5.10 -10.40 -0.24
C ARG A 74 3.66 -9.93 -0.44
N ILE A 75 3.41 -8.67 -0.13
CA ILE A 75 2.11 -8.00 -0.26
C ILE A 75 2.22 -6.94 -1.35
N LEU A 76 1.35 -7.00 -2.36
CA LEU A 76 1.24 -6.00 -3.41
C LEU A 76 0.18 -4.98 -3.01
N THR A 77 0.51 -3.68 -3.05
CA THR A 77 -0.47 -2.61 -2.84
C THR A 77 -0.98 -2.08 -4.17
N ASP A 78 -2.26 -1.73 -4.22
CA ASP A 78 -2.93 -0.95 -5.27
C ASP A 78 -2.36 -1.21 -6.69
N PRO A 79 -2.54 -2.42 -7.25
CA PRO A 79 -1.88 -2.84 -8.47
C PRO A 79 -2.39 -2.08 -9.70
N ASN A 80 -1.52 -1.24 -10.26
CA ASN A 80 -1.73 -0.51 -11.51
C ASN A 80 -0.51 -0.71 -12.43
N PHE A 81 -0.72 -1.38 -13.57
CA PHE A 81 0.32 -1.80 -14.51
C PHE A 81 0.10 -1.28 -15.93
N LEU A 82 -0.82 -0.34 -16.12
CA LEU A 82 -0.98 0.37 -17.38
C LEU A 82 0.29 1.13 -17.74
N HIS A 83 0.51 1.34 -19.03
CA HIS A 83 1.67 2.05 -19.57
C HIS A 83 1.34 3.49 -19.96
N ALA A 84 2.37 4.28 -20.23
CA ALA A 84 2.24 5.63 -20.76
C ALA A 84 1.41 5.62 -22.07
N GLY A 85 0.42 6.49 -22.14
CA GLY A 85 -0.56 6.56 -23.24
C GLY A 85 -1.83 5.76 -22.98
N ASP A 86 -1.85 4.86 -22.01
CA ASP A 86 -3.09 4.20 -21.59
C ASP A 86 -4.00 5.18 -20.81
N HIS A 87 -5.28 4.85 -20.73
CA HIS A 87 -6.27 5.70 -20.07
C HIS A 87 -7.02 4.94 -18.99
N VAL A 88 -7.36 5.65 -17.92
CA VAL A 88 -8.23 5.18 -16.83
C VAL A 88 -9.49 6.04 -16.73
N HIS A 89 -10.58 5.44 -16.25
CA HIS A 89 -11.82 6.14 -15.95
C HIS A 89 -11.91 6.42 -14.45
N LEU A 90 -11.90 7.72 -14.10
CA LEU A 90 -11.90 8.21 -12.72
C LEU A 90 -13.26 8.75 -12.28
N GLY A 91 -14.32 8.27 -12.88
CA GLY A 91 -15.70 8.67 -12.60
C GLY A 91 -16.46 9.13 -13.85
N PRO A 92 -17.74 9.48 -13.72
CA PRO A 92 -18.59 9.88 -14.85
C PRO A 92 -18.01 11.07 -15.62
N GLY A 93 -17.59 10.83 -16.88
CA GLY A 93 -17.01 11.84 -17.76
C GLY A 93 -15.59 12.28 -17.43
N VAL A 94 -14.90 11.58 -16.49
CA VAL A 94 -13.50 11.83 -16.15
C VAL A 94 -12.64 10.69 -16.66
N THR A 95 -11.75 10.99 -17.58
CA THR A 95 -10.74 10.08 -18.13
C THR A 95 -9.37 10.72 -17.96
N SER A 96 -8.40 9.96 -17.53
CA SER A 96 -7.03 10.41 -17.32
C SER A 96 -6.04 9.55 -18.10
N GLU A 97 -5.04 10.19 -18.68
CA GLU A 97 -3.95 9.53 -19.41
C GLU A 97 -2.81 9.19 -18.46
N ARG A 98 -2.30 7.95 -18.57
CA ARG A 98 -1.08 7.51 -17.89
C ARG A 98 0.14 8.16 -18.55
N LEU A 99 1.00 8.79 -17.75
CA LEU A 99 2.17 9.54 -18.23
C LEU A 99 3.48 8.75 -18.13
N SER A 100 3.51 7.68 -17.34
CA SER A 100 4.73 6.93 -17.04
C SER A 100 4.50 5.42 -17.02
N ASN A 101 5.57 4.65 -17.27
CA ASN A 101 5.52 3.20 -17.18
C ASN A 101 5.78 2.71 -15.75
N PRO A 102 5.21 1.57 -15.34
CA PRO A 102 5.64 0.88 -14.13
C PRO A 102 7.09 0.41 -14.28
N SER A 103 7.80 0.24 -13.16
CA SER A 103 9.19 -0.24 -13.18
C SER A 103 9.33 -1.70 -13.60
N VAL A 104 8.23 -2.45 -13.55
CA VAL A 104 8.14 -3.87 -13.90
C VAL A 104 6.72 -4.19 -14.33
N ASP A 105 6.56 -5.06 -15.33
CA ASP A 105 5.25 -5.50 -15.78
C ASP A 105 4.66 -6.57 -14.86
N ILE A 106 3.33 -6.70 -14.89
CA ILE A 106 2.59 -7.62 -14.01
C ILE A 106 3.02 -9.09 -14.20
N ASP A 107 3.39 -9.49 -15.42
CA ASP A 107 3.83 -10.84 -15.72
C ASP A 107 5.28 -11.12 -15.28
N ALA A 108 6.07 -10.08 -15.01
CA ALA A 108 7.42 -10.17 -14.50
C ALA A 108 7.51 -10.09 -12.97
N LEU A 109 6.36 -9.98 -12.27
CA LEU A 109 6.35 -9.97 -10.81
C LEU A 109 6.80 -11.30 -10.20
N PRO A 110 7.52 -11.25 -9.06
CA PRO A 110 7.78 -12.44 -8.25
C PRO A 110 6.47 -12.99 -7.67
N ALA A 111 6.52 -14.19 -7.11
CA ALA A 111 5.37 -14.76 -6.44
C ALA A 111 4.95 -13.92 -5.23
N LEU A 112 3.68 -13.58 -5.17
CA LEU A 112 3.06 -12.75 -4.14
C LEU A 112 2.10 -13.58 -3.28
N ASP A 113 1.75 -13.08 -2.09
CA ASP A 113 0.85 -13.76 -1.15
C ASP A 113 -0.56 -13.17 -1.15
N CYS A 114 -0.69 -11.84 -1.25
CA CYS A 114 -1.98 -11.16 -1.34
C CYS A 114 -1.85 -9.75 -1.91
N ILE A 115 -2.99 -9.17 -2.27
CA ILE A 115 -3.15 -7.76 -2.63
C ILE A 115 -3.78 -7.02 -1.45
N LEU A 116 -3.27 -5.83 -1.15
CA LEU A 116 -3.85 -4.86 -0.25
C LEU A 116 -4.33 -3.67 -1.09
N LEU A 117 -5.65 -3.59 -1.30
CA LEU A 117 -6.28 -2.63 -2.20
C LEU A 117 -6.99 -1.55 -1.39
N SER A 118 -6.56 -0.29 -1.52
CA SER A 118 -7.15 0.84 -0.79
C SER A 118 -8.60 1.11 -1.19
N HIS A 119 -8.93 1.01 -2.48
CA HIS A 119 -10.27 1.18 -3.02
C HIS A 119 -10.37 0.65 -4.46
N TYR A 120 -11.60 0.49 -4.96
CA TYR A 120 -11.85 -0.01 -6.32
C TYR A 120 -11.97 1.16 -7.29
N HIS A 121 -10.83 1.58 -7.85
CA HIS A 121 -10.69 2.65 -8.82
C HIS A 121 -9.62 2.28 -9.85
N GLU A 122 -9.75 2.71 -11.12
CA GLU A 122 -8.90 2.20 -12.21
C GLU A 122 -7.42 2.61 -12.10
N ASP A 123 -7.07 3.69 -11.41
CA ASP A 123 -5.69 4.09 -11.12
C ASP A 123 -5.05 3.32 -9.95
N HIS A 124 -5.83 2.50 -9.22
CA HIS A 124 -5.39 1.63 -8.13
C HIS A 124 -5.61 0.15 -8.43
N PHE A 125 -6.55 -0.18 -9.31
CA PHE A 125 -6.86 -1.54 -9.73
C PHE A 125 -7.33 -1.50 -11.19
N ASP A 126 -6.38 -1.47 -12.11
CA ASP A 126 -6.66 -1.27 -13.52
C ASP A 126 -7.29 -2.50 -14.20
N ARG A 127 -7.78 -2.30 -15.41
CA ARG A 127 -8.46 -3.36 -16.19
C ARG A 127 -7.54 -4.49 -16.57
N LEU A 128 -6.26 -4.21 -16.88
CA LEU A 128 -5.27 -5.24 -17.18
C LEU A 128 -5.08 -6.17 -15.98
N VAL A 129 -4.97 -5.58 -14.78
CA VAL A 129 -4.89 -6.30 -13.51
C VAL A 129 -6.16 -7.11 -13.29
N GLU A 130 -7.34 -6.49 -13.35
CA GLU A 130 -8.61 -7.18 -13.11
C GLU A 130 -8.81 -8.37 -14.05
N ASP A 131 -8.51 -8.20 -15.32
CA ASP A 131 -8.68 -9.26 -16.33
C ASP A 131 -7.68 -10.41 -16.17
N SER A 132 -6.46 -10.10 -15.76
CA SER A 132 -5.35 -11.07 -15.71
C SER A 132 -5.31 -11.88 -14.41
N LEU A 133 -5.78 -11.33 -13.29
CA LEU A 133 -5.64 -11.96 -11.98
C LEU A 133 -6.43 -13.27 -11.84
N SER A 134 -5.80 -14.22 -11.16
CA SER A 134 -6.49 -15.43 -10.68
C SER A 134 -7.65 -15.05 -9.75
N ARG A 135 -8.83 -15.58 -9.99
CA ARG A 135 -10.03 -15.32 -9.18
C ARG A 135 -9.97 -15.87 -7.75
N GLN A 136 -9.00 -16.74 -7.49
CA GLN A 136 -8.69 -17.29 -6.17
C GLN A 136 -7.65 -16.45 -5.40
N PHE A 137 -6.99 -15.48 -6.07
CA PHE A 137 -5.92 -14.72 -5.43
C PHE A 137 -6.48 -13.88 -4.27
N PRO A 138 -5.82 -13.88 -3.08
CA PRO A 138 -6.32 -13.17 -1.91
C PRO A 138 -6.25 -11.65 -2.10
N ILE A 139 -7.36 -10.96 -1.86
CA ILE A 139 -7.45 -9.49 -1.89
C ILE A 139 -8.04 -9.02 -0.55
N ILE A 140 -7.39 -8.04 0.07
CA ILE A 140 -7.88 -7.34 1.26
C ILE A 140 -8.25 -5.93 0.83
N SER A 141 -9.47 -5.46 1.11
CA SER A 141 -9.92 -4.15 0.64
C SER A 141 -11.08 -3.60 1.48
N THR A 142 -11.73 -2.55 0.95
CA THR A 142 -12.95 -1.96 1.53
C THR A 142 -14.18 -2.84 1.33
N PRO A 143 -15.27 -2.66 2.11
CA PRO A 143 -16.56 -3.30 1.85
C PRO A 143 -17.10 -3.00 0.45
N HIS A 144 -16.94 -1.76 -0.03
CA HIS A 144 -17.34 -1.35 -1.37
C HIS A 144 -16.56 -2.12 -2.45
N ALA A 145 -15.23 -2.13 -2.38
CA ALA A 145 -14.39 -2.85 -3.35
C ALA A 145 -14.73 -4.34 -3.38
N LYS A 146 -14.96 -4.97 -2.22
CA LYS A 146 -15.41 -6.35 -2.15
C LYS A 146 -16.72 -6.53 -2.91
N SER A 147 -17.72 -5.66 -2.70
CA SER A 147 -19.02 -5.77 -3.39
C SER A 147 -18.86 -5.69 -4.92
N CYS A 148 -17.97 -4.83 -5.41
CA CYS A 148 -17.65 -4.72 -6.84
C CYS A 148 -16.94 -5.97 -7.37
N LEU A 149 -15.88 -6.43 -6.69
CA LEU A 149 -15.03 -7.53 -7.13
C LEU A 149 -15.75 -8.89 -7.10
N THR A 150 -16.64 -9.11 -6.11
CA THR A 150 -17.38 -10.38 -5.94
C THR A 150 -18.77 -10.36 -6.53
N SER A 151 -19.15 -9.30 -7.27
CA SER A 151 -20.48 -9.15 -7.85
C SER A 151 -20.81 -10.29 -8.80
N SER A 152 -21.98 -10.88 -8.63
CA SER A 152 -22.52 -11.92 -9.54
C SER A 152 -22.82 -11.40 -10.95
N SER A 153 -22.84 -10.09 -11.15
CA SER A 153 -22.97 -9.47 -12.47
C SER A 153 -21.68 -9.55 -13.30
N LYS A 154 -20.53 -9.80 -12.66
CA LYS A 154 -19.27 -10.02 -13.37
C LYS A 154 -19.24 -11.41 -14.01
N PRO A 155 -18.66 -11.56 -15.23
CA PRO A 155 -18.50 -12.89 -15.84
C PRO A 155 -17.70 -13.85 -14.96
N GLU A 156 -16.68 -13.34 -14.28
CA GLU A 156 -15.79 -14.10 -13.42
C GLU A 156 -15.52 -13.33 -12.12
N PRO A 157 -16.40 -13.43 -11.10
CA PRO A 157 -16.19 -12.74 -9.83
C PRO A 157 -15.02 -13.32 -9.03
N PHE A 158 -14.33 -12.46 -8.30
CA PHE A 158 -13.29 -12.87 -7.36
C PHE A 158 -13.91 -13.64 -6.19
N GLN A 159 -13.21 -14.67 -5.72
CA GLN A 159 -13.74 -15.59 -4.70
C GLN A 159 -13.10 -15.40 -3.32
N ASN A 160 -11.93 -14.77 -3.26
CA ASN A 160 -11.16 -14.64 -2.03
C ASN A 160 -10.89 -13.15 -1.69
N VAL A 161 -11.96 -12.41 -1.41
CA VAL A 161 -11.91 -10.99 -1.05
C VAL A 161 -12.34 -10.81 0.41
N THR A 162 -11.42 -10.31 1.23
CA THR A 162 -11.69 -9.93 2.63
C THR A 162 -11.90 -8.41 2.70
N ALA A 163 -13.04 -7.99 3.23
CA ALA A 163 -13.31 -6.59 3.51
C ALA A 163 -12.94 -6.25 4.94
N LEU A 164 -12.38 -5.06 5.14
CA LEU A 164 -12.16 -4.44 6.44
C LEU A 164 -12.73 -3.02 6.40
N ASP A 165 -13.57 -2.70 7.38
CA ASP A 165 -14.03 -1.34 7.64
C ASP A 165 -13.07 -0.65 8.63
N PHE A 166 -13.21 0.66 8.83
CA PHE A 166 -12.32 1.45 9.67
C PHE A 166 -12.11 0.81 11.06
N PHE A 167 -10.83 0.68 11.42
CA PHE A 167 -10.34 0.04 12.65
C PHE A 167 -10.59 -1.47 12.78
N GLU A 168 -11.17 -2.12 11.76
CA GLU A 168 -11.17 -3.57 11.68
C GLU A 168 -9.79 -4.09 11.27
N SER A 169 -9.45 -5.27 11.78
CA SER A 169 -8.11 -5.86 11.59
C SER A 169 -8.18 -7.28 11.06
N LEU A 170 -7.16 -7.66 10.31
CA LEU A 170 -6.87 -9.02 9.86
C LEU A 170 -5.46 -9.40 10.34
N ILE A 171 -5.30 -10.61 10.88
CA ILE A 171 -3.99 -11.14 11.26
C ILE A 171 -3.49 -12.08 10.16
N MET A 172 -2.25 -11.90 9.74
CA MET A 172 -1.60 -12.70 8.71
C MET A 172 -0.35 -13.37 9.28
N PRO A 173 -0.46 -14.56 9.88
CA PRO A 173 0.71 -15.36 10.27
C PRO A 173 1.51 -15.77 9.02
N ILE A 174 2.83 -15.67 9.09
CA ILE A 174 3.73 -16.09 8.01
C ILE A 174 4.24 -17.49 8.32
N ALA A 175 3.86 -18.47 7.50
CA ALA A 175 4.31 -19.83 7.66
C ALA A 175 5.83 -19.92 7.47
N GLN A 176 6.51 -20.54 8.42
CA GLN A 176 7.96 -20.76 8.39
C GLN A 176 8.28 -22.24 8.19
N PRO A 177 9.38 -22.58 7.50
CA PRO A 177 9.89 -23.94 7.51
C PRO A 177 10.17 -24.41 8.95
N ALA A 178 9.92 -25.68 9.23
CA ALA A 178 10.10 -26.24 10.58
C ALA A 178 11.53 -26.03 11.15
N SER A 179 12.53 -25.94 10.26
CA SER A 179 13.94 -25.68 10.63
C SER A 179 14.23 -24.23 11.04
N ALA A 180 13.37 -23.27 10.69
CA ALA A 180 13.59 -21.85 10.95
C ALA A 180 13.01 -21.37 12.30
N ASN A 181 12.27 -22.22 13.01
CA ASN A 181 11.51 -21.85 14.20
C ASN A 181 12.30 -22.13 15.50
N SER A 182 13.53 -21.58 15.62
CA SER A 182 14.42 -21.83 16.77
C SER A 182 13.90 -21.24 18.10
N ASN A 183 13.04 -20.21 18.06
CA ASN A 183 12.59 -19.49 19.26
C ASN A 183 11.08 -19.64 19.57
N GLY A 184 10.36 -20.49 18.83
CA GLY A 184 8.92 -20.73 19.06
C GLY A 184 8.01 -19.53 18.73
N LYS A 185 8.54 -18.42 18.21
CA LYS A 185 7.78 -17.24 17.85
C LYS A 185 7.52 -17.22 16.34
N THR A 186 6.27 -17.03 15.93
CA THR A 186 5.87 -16.98 14.51
C THR A 186 5.80 -15.53 14.04
N PRO A 187 6.48 -15.16 12.94
CA PRO A 187 6.31 -13.83 12.34
C PRO A 187 4.88 -13.68 11.82
N GLN A 188 4.32 -12.49 12.00
CA GLN A 188 2.98 -12.16 11.52
C GLN A 188 2.86 -10.69 11.16
N ILE A 189 1.97 -10.39 10.24
CA ILE A 189 1.58 -9.04 9.89
C ILE A 189 0.12 -8.86 10.31
N LYS A 190 -0.17 -7.83 11.10
CA LYS A 190 -1.54 -7.41 11.37
C LYS A 190 -1.84 -6.21 10.49
N VAL A 191 -2.89 -6.30 9.68
CA VAL A 191 -3.39 -5.21 8.85
C VAL A 191 -4.65 -4.66 9.50
N THR A 192 -4.70 -3.33 9.67
CA THR A 192 -5.86 -2.61 10.19
C THR A 192 -6.26 -1.54 9.18
N ALA A 193 -7.55 -1.51 8.82
CA ALA A 193 -8.10 -0.46 7.99
C ALA A 193 -8.14 0.88 8.75
N MET A 194 -7.68 1.95 8.10
CA MET A 194 -7.64 3.29 8.66
C MET A 194 -8.55 4.24 7.88
N PRO A 195 -9.10 5.28 8.53
CA PRO A 195 -9.95 6.25 7.86
C PRO A 195 -9.29 6.90 6.64
N GLY A 196 -10.08 7.11 5.58
CA GLY A 196 -9.72 7.87 4.40
C GLY A 196 -10.97 8.38 3.68
N LYS A 197 -10.88 9.52 2.99
CA LYS A 197 -11.96 10.06 2.17
C LYS A 197 -11.40 10.86 1.00
N HIS A 198 -11.91 10.57 -0.19
CA HIS A 198 -11.63 11.30 -1.43
C HIS A 198 -12.41 12.63 -1.54
N VAL A 199 -13.61 12.68 -0.98
CA VAL A 199 -14.51 13.83 -1.18
C VAL A 199 -14.57 14.65 0.10
N PRO A 200 -14.41 15.99 0.01
CA PRO A 200 -14.52 16.86 1.17
C PRO A 200 -15.88 16.71 1.85
N PRO A 201 -15.95 16.81 3.19
CA PRO A 201 -17.23 16.77 3.90
C PRO A 201 -18.13 17.93 3.48
N GLY A 202 -19.44 17.68 3.43
CA GLY A 202 -20.44 18.70 3.07
C GLY A 202 -21.35 18.28 1.91
N PRO A 203 -21.98 19.22 1.18
CA PRO A 203 -22.95 18.91 0.12
C PRO A 203 -22.38 18.02 -0.99
N LEU A 204 -21.07 18.14 -1.29
CA LEU A 204 -20.41 17.31 -2.30
C LEU A 204 -20.28 15.85 -1.86
N ALA A 205 -20.03 15.59 -0.57
CA ALA A 205 -20.01 14.23 -0.04
C ALA A 205 -21.39 13.57 -0.16
N VAL A 206 -22.45 14.31 0.20
CA VAL A 206 -23.84 13.83 0.05
C VAL A 206 -24.17 13.54 -1.42
N ALA A 207 -23.76 14.40 -2.34
CA ALA A 207 -23.94 14.19 -3.77
C ALA A 207 -23.14 12.96 -4.26
N ASN A 208 -21.91 12.78 -3.77
CA ASN A 208 -21.11 11.60 -4.09
C ASN A 208 -21.71 10.31 -3.55
N ASP A 209 -22.21 10.30 -2.32
CA ASP A 209 -22.88 9.14 -1.73
C ASP A 209 -24.12 8.71 -2.54
N LEU A 210 -24.82 9.68 -3.13
CA LEU A 210 -25.97 9.41 -4.00
C LEU A 210 -25.56 8.92 -5.40
N LEU A 211 -24.49 9.48 -5.97
CA LEU A 211 -24.07 9.21 -7.35
C LEU A 211 -23.06 8.05 -7.44
N GLY A 212 -22.36 7.73 -6.34
CA GLY A 212 -21.29 6.72 -6.34
C GLY A 212 -20.14 7.06 -7.28
N ALA A 213 -19.87 8.36 -7.50
CA ALA A 213 -18.92 8.82 -8.52
C ALA A 213 -17.46 8.56 -8.12
N VAL A 214 -17.16 8.70 -6.83
CA VAL A 214 -15.83 8.45 -6.26
C VAL A 214 -15.99 7.40 -5.15
N PRO A 215 -15.28 6.25 -5.23
CA PRO A 215 -15.45 5.16 -4.28
C PRO A 215 -14.89 5.48 -2.90
N PRO A 216 -15.41 4.86 -1.83
CA PRO A 216 -14.81 4.95 -0.50
C PRO A 216 -13.45 4.28 -0.46
N THR A 217 -12.52 4.85 0.29
CA THR A 217 -11.13 4.43 0.40
C THR A 217 -10.74 4.12 1.84
N ASN A 218 -9.79 3.20 2.02
CA ASN A 218 -9.09 2.94 3.27
C ASN A 218 -7.64 3.41 3.20
N GLY A 219 -7.14 3.99 4.30
CA GLY A 219 -5.75 3.84 4.65
C GLY A 219 -5.47 2.48 5.29
N TRP A 220 -4.20 2.12 5.46
CA TRP A 220 -3.79 0.86 6.06
C TRP A 220 -2.71 1.05 7.12
N LEU A 221 -2.86 0.42 8.27
CA LEU A 221 -1.79 0.26 9.24
C LEU A 221 -1.35 -1.20 9.24
N LEU A 222 -0.07 -1.44 8.93
CA LEU A 222 0.55 -2.76 8.98
C LEU A 222 1.47 -2.81 10.19
N GLU A 223 1.24 -3.77 11.07
CA GLU A 223 2.05 -4.03 12.26
C GLU A 223 2.81 -5.35 12.04
N LEU A 224 4.11 -5.23 11.77
CA LEU A 224 5.03 -6.36 11.58
C LEU A 224 5.62 -6.75 12.93
N GLY A 225 5.52 -8.03 13.27
CA GLY A 225 5.98 -8.49 14.56
C GLY A 225 5.89 -10.01 14.72
N TYR A 226 5.94 -10.46 15.94
CA TYR A 226 5.97 -11.89 16.23
C TYR A 226 4.88 -12.24 17.26
N THR A 227 4.37 -13.47 17.21
CA THR A 227 3.45 -13.97 18.24
C THR A 227 4.12 -13.89 19.61
N ALA A 228 3.37 -13.43 20.63
CA ALA A 228 3.88 -13.45 22.00
C ALA A 228 4.13 -14.91 22.47
N SER A 229 5.09 -15.07 23.37
CA SER A 229 5.46 -16.39 23.95
C SER A 229 4.29 -17.09 24.66
N THR A 230 3.20 -16.39 24.94
CA THR A 230 1.96 -16.92 25.55
C THR A 230 1.02 -17.63 24.57
N GLY A 231 1.42 -17.77 23.29
CA GLY A 231 0.72 -18.63 22.32
C GLY A 231 -0.60 -18.10 21.73
N SER A 232 -1.04 -16.88 22.08
CA SER A 232 -2.21 -16.26 21.46
C SER A 232 -1.81 -15.43 20.25
N ALA A 233 -2.33 -15.75 19.07
CA ALA A 233 -2.12 -14.95 17.85
C ALA A 233 -2.61 -13.48 17.99
N GLN A 234 -3.43 -13.19 18.98
CA GLN A 234 -3.92 -11.85 19.27
C GLN A 234 -2.90 -10.97 20.01
N ASN A 235 -1.91 -11.56 20.67
CA ASN A 235 -0.84 -10.85 21.38
C ASN A 235 0.44 -10.93 20.55
N SER A 236 0.71 -9.87 19.76
CA SER A 236 1.94 -9.72 19.00
C SER A 236 2.89 -8.71 19.66
N GLU A 237 4.18 -9.03 19.66
CA GLU A 237 5.23 -8.05 19.92
C GLU A 237 5.54 -7.35 18.59
N VAL A 238 5.04 -6.12 18.45
CA VAL A 238 5.18 -5.34 17.21
C VAL A 238 6.58 -4.72 17.15
N GLY A 239 7.29 -5.04 16.07
CA GLY A 239 8.65 -4.56 15.83
C GLY A 239 8.74 -3.40 14.83
N TYR A 240 7.73 -3.23 13.95
CA TYR A 240 7.71 -2.15 12.95
C TYR A 240 6.28 -1.84 12.53
N ARG A 241 5.95 -0.54 12.37
CA ARG A 241 4.64 -0.07 11.92
C ARG A 241 4.76 0.72 10.64
N ILE A 242 3.97 0.33 9.64
CA ILE A 242 3.85 1.02 8.36
C ILE A 242 2.43 1.56 8.25
N TYR A 243 2.30 2.87 8.03
CA TYR A 243 1.04 3.49 7.68
C TYR A 243 1.03 3.85 6.19
N ILE A 244 0.02 3.39 5.46
CA ILE A 244 -0.23 3.72 4.05
C ILE A 244 -1.49 4.57 4.03
N SER A 245 -1.42 5.81 3.51
CA SER A 245 -2.54 6.73 3.61
C SER A 245 -3.75 6.32 2.77
N GLY A 246 -3.53 5.62 1.66
CA GLY A 246 -4.52 5.52 0.60
C GLY A 246 -4.81 6.90 0.01
N ASP A 247 -5.65 6.95 -0.99
CA ASP A 247 -6.11 8.20 -1.57
C ASP A 247 -7.10 8.88 -0.61
N THR A 248 -6.67 9.93 0.02
CA THR A 248 -7.48 10.70 0.96
C THR A 248 -7.14 12.17 0.90
N LEU A 249 -8.07 13.00 1.30
CA LEU A 249 -7.82 14.38 1.69
C LEU A 249 -7.42 14.45 3.17
N LEU A 250 -6.85 15.57 3.60
CA LEU A 250 -6.60 15.82 5.02
C LEU A 250 -7.92 16.15 5.73
N ILE A 251 -8.58 15.11 6.23
CA ILE A 251 -9.88 15.18 6.90
C ILE A 251 -9.74 15.01 8.41
N ASP A 252 -10.77 15.42 9.15
CA ASP A 252 -10.75 15.36 10.61
C ASP A 252 -10.72 13.93 11.17
N GLU A 253 -11.28 12.98 10.45
CA GLU A 253 -11.28 11.56 10.84
C GLU A 253 -9.87 10.98 10.97
N LEU A 254 -8.88 11.52 10.23
CA LEU A 254 -7.47 11.10 10.35
C LEU A 254 -6.90 11.37 11.76
N LYS A 255 -7.46 12.31 12.51
CA LYS A 255 -7.07 12.59 13.91
C LYS A 255 -7.38 11.42 14.85
N GLN A 256 -8.26 10.51 14.45
CA GLN A 256 -8.58 9.30 15.22
C GLN A 256 -7.42 8.29 15.20
N ILE A 257 -6.56 8.32 14.16
CA ILE A 257 -5.45 7.38 14.01
C ILE A 257 -4.42 7.51 15.14
N PRO A 258 -3.85 8.70 15.44
CA PRO A 258 -2.98 8.88 16.60
C PRO A 258 -3.65 8.54 17.94
N GLN A 259 -4.96 8.82 18.06
CA GLN A 259 -5.73 8.48 19.28
C GLN A 259 -5.85 6.96 19.43
N TRP A 260 -6.14 6.24 18.32
CA TRP A 260 -6.22 4.76 18.29
C TRP A 260 -4.87 4.12 18.60
N LEU A 261 -3.77 4.71 18.11
CA LEU A 261 -2.41 4.25 18.37
C LEU A 261 -1.97 4.44 19.83
N GLN A 262 -2.63 5.28 20.64
CA GLN A 262 -2.34 5.50 22.06
C GLN A 262 -0.86 5.78 22.36
N GLY A 263 -0.22 6.60 21.54
CA GLY A 263 1.20 6.95 21.67
C GLY A 263 2.17 5.97 21.04
N GLN A 264 1.69 4.90 20.42
CA GLN A 264 2.52 4.00 19.65
C GLN A 264 2.97 4.69 18.35
N LYS A 265 4.22 4.48 18.00
CA LYS A 265 4.89 5.18 16.91
C LYS A 265 4.67 4.51 15.56
N ILE A 266 4.53 5.29 14.50
CA ILE A 266 4.63 4.87 13.11
C ILE A 266 6.10 4.96 12.71
N ASP A 267 6.69 3.87 12.25
CA ASP A 267 8.09 3.84 11.80
C ASP A 267 8.21 4.31 10.35
N LEU A 268 7.26 3.95 9.49
CA LEU A 268 7.24 4.32 8.09
C LEU A 268 5.84 4.76 7.66
N MET A 269 5.76 5.83 6.88
CA MET A 269 4.53 6.24 6.21
C MET A 269 4.73 6.23 4.69
N LEU A 270 3.89 5.50 3.96
CA LEU A 270 3.71 5.68 2.52
C LEU A 270 2.56 6.66 2.32
N ILE A 271 2.87 7.84 1.78
CA ILE A 271 1.87 8.89 1.61
C ILE A 271 1.49 9.05 0.14
N HIS A 272 0.18 8.92 -0.16
CA HIS A 272 -0.37 9.21 -1.48
C HIS A 272 -0.55 10.72 -1.64
N LEU A 273 -0.04 11.23 -2.73
CA LEU A 273 -0.07 12.65 -3.08
C LEU A 273 -0.71 12.84 -4.47
N GLY A 274 -0.30 13.87 -5.20
CA GLY A 274 -0.73 14.15 -6.56
C GLY A 274 -1.68 15.34 -6.66
N GLY A 275 -2.42 15.66 -5.59
CA GLY A 275 -3.42 16.73 -5.65
C GLY A 275 -4.41 16.49 -6.78
N THR A 276 -4.80 15.24 -6.99
CA THR A 276 -5.71 14.83 -8.07
C THR A 276 -6.97 15.67 -8.06
N THR A 277 -7.30 16.26 -9.20
CA THR A 277 -8.46 17.14 -9.35
C THR A 277 -9.41 16.63 -10.42
N ILE A 278 -10.70 16.75 -10.15
CA ILE A 278 -11.75 16.39 -11.10
C ILE A 278 -12.58 17.63 -11.50
N PRO A 279 -13.07 17.71 -12.76
CA PRO A 279 -12.94 16.72 -13.81
C PRO A 279 -11.57 16.65 -14.49
N GLY A 280 -10.58 17.47 -14.09
CA GLY A 280 -9.22 17.41 -14.61
C GLY A 280 -8.46 18.74 -14.51
N PRO A 281 -7.19 18.80 -14.94
CA PRO A 281 -6.30 19.94 -14.73
C PRO A 281 -6.76 21.22 -15.46
N LYS A 282 -7.51 21.08 -16.56
CA LYS A 282 -8.06 22.23 -17.29
C LYS A 282 -9.23 22.90 -16.57
N MET A 283 -9.88 22.20 -15.65
CA MET A 283 -10.99 22.71 -14.83
C MET A 283 -10.93 22.03 -13.44
N PRO A 284 -9.95 22.40 -12.59
CA PRO A 284 -9.71 21.74 -11.30
C PRO A 284 -10.75 22.21 -10.26
N LEU A 285 -11.96 21.64 -10.31
CA LEU A 285 -13.06 22.06 -9.46
C LEU A 285 -13.03 21.40 -8.07
N LEU A 286 -12.60 20.15 -8.00
CA LEU A 286 -12.60 19.36 -6.78
C LEU A 286 -11.32 18.57 -6.64
N MET A 287 -10.56 18.85 -5.59
CA MET A 287 -9.41 18.01 -5.20
C MET A 287 -9.93 16.77 -4.48
N VAL A 288 -9.42 15.60 -4.84
CA VAL A 288 -9.82 14.28 -4.31
C VAL A 288 -8.66 13.50 -3.66
N THR A 289 -7.42 13.93 -3.85
CA THR A 289 -6.22 13.37 -3.19
C THR A 289 -5.37 14.52 -2.68
N MET A 290 -4.61 14.31 -1.61
CA MET A 290 -3.77 15.34 -0.98
C MET A 290 -2.74 15.93 -1.94
N ASP A 291 -2.58 17.25 -1.88
CA ASP A 291 -1.43 17.98 -2.41
C ASP A 291 -0.23 17.94 -1.45
N GLY A 292 0.89 18.54 -1.86
CA GLY A 292 2.10 18.61 -1.04
C GLY A 292 1.90 19.28 0.31
N ALA A 293 1.09 20.34 0.38
CA ALA A 293 0.82 21.07 1.63
C ALA A 293 -0.02 20.25 2.62
N GLN A 294 -1.03 19.54 2.14
CA GLN A 294 -1.81 18.60 2.96
C GLN A 294 -0.94 17.41 3.40
N GLY A 295 -0.07 16.90 2.53
CA GLY A 295 0.89 15.85 2.84
C GLY A 295 1.79 16.18 4.02
N VAL A 296 2.38 17.38 4.04
CA VAL A 296 3.21 17.85 5.17
C VAL A 296 2.39 17.99 6.46
N LYS A 297 1.13 18.41 6.37
CA LYS A 297 0.24 18.44 7.56
C LYS A 297 -0.05 17.02 8.08
N LEU A 298 -0.23 16.05 7.18
CA LEU A 298 -0.40 14.65 7.57
C LEU A 298 0.87 14.10 8.21
N MET A 299 2.06 14.41 7.68
CA MET A 299 3.34 14.06 8.32
C MET A 299 3.42 14.58 9.75
N LYS A 300 3.02 15.84 10.00
CA LYS A 300 2.98 16.42 11.34
C LYS A 300 1.97 15.76 12.27
N LEU A 301 0.81 15.36 11.73
CA LEU A 301 -0.24 14.68 12.48
C LEU A 301 0.17 13.28 12.90
N MET A 302 0.73 12.51 11.97
CA MET A 302 1.12 11.10 12.18
C MET A 302 2.49 10.95 12.84
N ASN A 303 3.36 11.93 12.66
CA ASN A 303 4.73 12.00 13.16
C ASN A 303 5.53 10.71 12.95
N PRO A 304 5.62 10.18 11.71
CA PRO A 304 6.40 8.99 11.44
C PRO A 304 7.90 9.23 11.58
N ASP A 305 8.69 8.16 11.69
CA ASP A 305 10.15 8.26 11.59
C ASP A 305 10.57 8.63 10.18
N ILE A 306 10.00 7.93 9.17
CA ILE A 306 10.26 8.14 7.76
C ILE A 306 8.94 8.22 6.98
N THR A 307 8.91 9.07 5.97
CA THR A 307 7.84 9.18 4.98
C THR A 307 8.41 8.91 3.58
N ILE A 308 7.71 8.12 2.80
CA ILE A 308 7.98 7.90 1.38
C ILE A 308 6.76 8.40 0.60
N PRO A 309 6.90 9.45 -0.22
CA PRO A 309 5.83 9.89 -1.11
C PRO A 309 5.66 8.93 -2.28
N ILE A 310 4.42 8.67 -2.63
CA ILE A 310 3.99 7.90 -3.81
C ILE A 310 2.76 8.56 -4.44
N HIS A 311 2.30 8.11 -5.60
CA HIS A 311 1.07 8.56 -6.24
C HIS A 311 1.06 10.07 -6.57
N TYR A 312 2.06 10.60 -7.28
CA TYR A 312 2.21 12.05 -7.46
C TYR A 312 2.45 12.52 -8.90
N ASP A 313 2.72 11.66 -9.88
CA ASP A 313 3.15 12.09 -11.23
C ASP A 313 2.77 11.13 -12.36
N ASP A 314 1.94 10.12 -12.10
CA ASP A 314 1.65 9.05 -13.06
C ASP A 314 0.50 9.36 -14.01
N TYR A 315 -0.39 10.29 -13.66
CA TYR A 315 -1.57 10.64 -14.44
C TYR A 315 -1.69 12.15 -14.64
N ASP A 316 -2.25 12.56 -15.79
CA ASP A 316 -2.39 13.98 -16.17
C ASP A 316 -3.36 14.79 -15.29
N VAL A 317 -4.18 14.12 -14.46
CA VAL A 317 -5.04 14.74 -13.44
C VAL A 317 -4.30 15.09 -12.14
N MET A 318 -3.07 14.63 -11.97
CA MET A 318 -2.22 14.89 -10.80
C MET A 318 -1.55 16.25 -10.96
N VAL A 319 -2.11 17.30 -10.31
CA VAL A 319 -1.67 18.69 -10.48
C VAL A 319 -0.64 19.17 -9.47
N SER A 320 -0.37 18.37 -8.41
CA SER A 320 0.65 18.66 -7.39
C SER A 320 1.68 17.54 -7.38
N GLY A 321 2.76 17.74 -8.12
CA GLY A 321 3.83 16.77 -8.29
C GLY A 321 4.81 16.71 -7.10
N LEU A 322 5.85 15.89 -7.25
CA LEU A 322 6.84 15.66 -6.20
C LEU A 322 7.58 16.94 -5.77
N ASP A 323 7.82 17.88 -6.69
CA ASP A 323 8.55 19.11 -6.39
C ASP A 323 7.75 20.06 -5.50
N ASP A 324 6.42 20.07 -5.60
CA ASP A 324 5.56 20.80 -4.66
C ASP A 324 5.69 20.22 -3.25
N PHE A 325 5.67 18.89 -3.12
CA PHE A 325 5.87 18.24 -1.83
C PHE A 325 7.25 18.51 -1.25
N LYS A 326 8.32 18.43 -2.06
CA LYS A 326 9.69 18.77 -1.61
C LYS A 326 9.76 20.18 -1.06
N LYS A 327 9.19 21.17 -1.76
CA LYS A 327 9.14 22.56 -1.32
C LYS A 327 8.44 22.71 0.04
N GLU A 328 7.32 22.03 0.24
CA GLU A 328 6.57 22.06 1.51
C GLU A 328 7.37 21.37 2.65
N VAL A 329 8.04 20.25 2.35
CA VAL A 329 8.94 19.55 3.28
C VAL A 329 10.11 20.43 3.70
N ASP A 330 10.76 21.12 2.74
CA ASP A 330 11.85 22.05 3.00
C ASP A 330 11.39 23.22 3.86
N GLY A 331 10.25 23.81 3.51
CA GLY A 331 9.65 24.90 4.29
C GLY A 331 9.27 24.51 5.73
N ALA A 332 9.01 23.22 5.95
CA ALA A 332 8.67 22.67 7.27
C ALA A 332 9.89 22.17 8.07
N GLY A 333 11.08 22.07 7.48
CA GLY A 333 12.28 21.51 8.10
C GLY A 333 12.18 20.00 8.37
N LEU A 334 11.56 19.25 7.46
CA LEU A 334 11.29 17.82 7.61
C LEU A 334 12.09 16.93 6.66
N GLN A 335 13.15 17.44 6.04
CA GLN A 335 13.95 16.75 5.01
C GLN A 335 14.52 15.42 5.51
N ASP A 336 15.00 15.39 6.76
CA ASP A 336 15.57 14.19 7.39
C ASP A 336 14.52 13.08 7.65
N LYS A 337 13.23 13.39 7.49
CA LYS A 337 12.12 12.46 7.67
C LYS A 337 11.56 11.93 6.34
N VAL A 338 12.15 12.28 5.19
CA VAL A 338 11.64 11.87 3.89
C VAL A 338 12.68 11.11 3.10
N VAL A 339 12.26 9.99 2.53
CA VAL A 339 13.05 9.22 1.56
C VAL A 339 12.30 9.23 0.24
N TYR A 340 12.91 9.78 -0.79
CA TYR A 340 12.37 9.79 -2.14
C TYR A 340 12.84 8.55 -2.88
N LEU A 341 11.92 7.71 -3.35
CA LEU A 341 12.22 6.55 -4.19
C LEU A 341 11.94 6.87 -5.65
N ASP A 342 12.84 6.47 -6.52
CA ASP A 342 12.55 6.36 -7.94
C ASP A 342 11.76 5.06 -8.20
N ARG A 343 11.04 4.97 -9.34
CA ARG A 343 10.44 3.70 -9.77
C ARG A 343 11.52 2.63 -9.93
N GLY A 344 11.30 1.44 -9.38
CA GLY A 344 12.31 0.41 -9.26
C GLY A 344 13.26 0.59 -8.07
N GLY A 345 13.09 1.64 -7.26
CA GLY A 345 13.82 1.81 -6.01
C GLY A 345 13.27 0.96 -4.88
N GLU A 346 14.15 0.57 -3.97
CA GLU A 346 13.82 -0.19 -2.77
C GLU A 346 14.20 0.59 -1.51
N TYR A 347 13.32 0.58 -0.51
CA TYR A 347 13.61 1.05 0.85
C TYR A 347 13.68 -0.14 1.80
N GLN A 348 14.82 -0.31 2.48
CA GLN A 348 15.04 -1.37 3.46
C GLN A 348 14.93 -0.86 4.89
N PHE A 349 14.34 -1.68 5.76
CA PHE A 349 14.15 -1.38 7.18
C PHE A 349 14.35 -2.62 8.04
N GLN A 350 14.58 -2.40 9.35
CA GLN A 350 14.75 -3.49 10.32
C GLN A 350 13.52 -3.58 11.22
N VAL A 351 12.88 -4.74 11.24
CA VAL A 351 11.81 -5.04 12.19
C VAL A 351 12.46 -5.39 13.53
N ARG A 352 12.18 -4.57 14.56
CA ARG A 352 12.66 -4.83 15.91
C ARG A 352 11.97 -6.07 16.45
N GLY A 353 12.67 -6.84 17.22
CA GLY A 353 12.08 -7.99 17.88
C GLY A 353 13.08 -9.09 18.07
N LEU A 354 13.04 -9.51 19.22
CA LEU A 354 13.51 -10.74 19.87
C LEU A 354 14.79 -10.58 20.60
#